data_3c28d81297e9ba2f5dec1e7afc5a6b2f
#
_entry.id   3c28d81297e9ba2f5dec1e7afc5a6b2f
#
_cell.length_a   1.000
_cell.length_b   1.000
_cell.length_c   1.000
_cell.angle_alpha   90.00
_cell.angle_beta   90.00
_cell.angle_gamma   90.00
#
_symmetry.space_group_name_H-M   'P 1'
#
loop_
_entity.id
_entity.type
_entity.pdbx_description
1 polymer ?
#
loop_
_entity_poly.entity_id
_entity_poly.type
_entity_poly.pdbx_seq_one_letter_code
_entity_poly.pdbx_strand_id
1 'polypeptide(L)'
;LQEYILGSVAGHGTGIRNMFMVGDVKQSIYGFRMARPDLFIGKYDSYRRLSCDDEADPEENGSCILLTRNFRSEINVLRTVNIIFSQLMMDSVGGIEYDDAAKLNSRFAVDGENGGLYEPGDSECEQGPESEYIRIENKVKDLDPDGSYTNPQVEAVYIASRIDEIVNGESPLYVGHGEDRRKAEYRDIVILLR
;
A
#
# COMPACT_ATOMS: atom_id res chain seq x y z
N LEU A 1 9.69 26.24 -2.77
CA LEU A 1 9.63 27.16 -1.65
C LEU A 1 9.71 26.43 -0.30
N GLN A 2 8.86 25.42 -0.05
CA GLN A 2 8.87 24.65 1.21
C GLN A 2 10.23 24.01 1.51
N GLU A 3 10.85 23.35 0.53
CA GLU A 3 12.19 22.75 0.67
C GLU A 3 13.25 23.81 1.05
N TYR A 4 13.19 24.99 0.43
CA TYR A 4 14.12 26.08 0.75
C TYR A 4 13.94 26.58 2.19
N ILE A 5 12.70 26.74 2.64
CA ILE A 5 12.38 27.14 4.01
C ILE A 5 12.87 26.10 5.01
N LEU A 6 12.55 24.83 4.78
CA LEU A 6 12.97 23.73 5.64
C LEU A 6 14.50 23.63 5.70
N GLY A 7 15.18 23.73 4.56
CA GLY A 7 16.63 23.73 4.50
C GLY A 7 17.25 24.90 5.27
N SER A 8 16.67 26.09 5.19
CA SER A 8 17.13 27.26 5.91
C SER A 8 16.96 27.11 7.43
N VAL A 9 15.82 26.56 7.88
CA VAL A 9 15.56 26.28 9.30
C VAL A 9 16.46 25.17 9.83
N ALA A 10 16.72 24.16 9.02
CA ALA A 10 17.60 23.04 9.35
C ALA A 10 19.10 23.40 9.30
N GLY A 11 19.45 24.64 9.00
CA GLY A 11 20.84 25.06 8.93
C GLY A 11 21.60 24.48 7.73
N HIS A 12 20.93 24.27 6.60
CA HIS A 12 21.56 23.75 5.40
C HIS A 12 22.77 24.62 4.99
N GLY A 13 23.91 23.99 4.79
CA GLY A 13 25.17 24.69 4.51
C GLY A 13 25.98 25.13 5.75
N THR A 14 25.49 24.93 6.97
CA THR A 14 26.19 25.24 8.22
C THR A 14 26.92 24.04 8.84
N GLY A 15 26.84 22.85 8.22
CA GLY A 15 27.35 21.60 8.78
C GLY A 15 26.42 20.96 9.85
N ILE A 16 25.34 21.63 10.21
CA ILE A 16 24.35 21.09 11.16
C ILE A 16 23.42 20.13 10.41
N ARG A 17 23.29 18.90 10.89
CA ARG A 17 22.43 17.85 10.32
C ARG A 17 21.33 17.51 11.31
N ASN A 18 20.25 18.25 11.26
CA ASN A 18 19.13 18.12 12.19
C ASN A 18 17.78 17.89 11.46
N MET A 19 17.82 17.48 10.19
CA MET A 19 16.61 17.20 9.43
C MET A 19 16.33 15.70 9.42
N PHE A 20 15.14 15.34 9.86
CA PHE A 20 14.59 14.00 9.73
C PHE A 20 13.30 14.08 8.90
N MET A 21 13.20 13.22 7.89
CA MET A 21 12.06 13.20 6.96
C MET A 21 11.53 11.79 6.82
N VAL A 22 10.23 11.65 6.77
CA VAL A 22 9.54 10.40 6.45
C VAL A 22 8.59 10.67 5.28
N GLY A 23 8.57 9.78 4.31
CA GLY A 23 7.69 9.91 3.17
C GLY A 23 7.56 8.60 2.41
N ASP A 24 6.54 8.52 1.59
CA ASP A 24 6.35 7.45 0.63
C ASP A 24 6.03 8.06 -0.73
N VAL A 25 6.98 7.98 -1.63
CA VAL A 25 6.85 8.58 -2.98
C VAL A 25 5.75 7.90 -3.78
N LYS A 26 5.49 6.61 -3.52
CA LYS A 26 4.41 5.84 -4.16
C LYS A 26 3.01 6.44 -3.87
N GLN A 27 2.89 7.18 -2.76
CA GLN A 27 1.65 7.87 -2.38
C GLN A 27 1.56 9.31 -2.89
N SER A 28 2.41 9.70 -3.84
CA SER A 28 2.42 11.06 -4.41
C SER A 28 1.28 11.26 -5.41
N ILE A 29 0.04 11.29 -4.91
CA ILE A 29 -1.18 11.43 -5.73
C ILE A 29 -1.52 12.88 -6.09
N TYR A 30 -0.84 13.86 -5.53
CA TYR A 30 -1.13 15.29 -5.72
C TYR A 30 -0.22 15.98 -6.75
N GLY A 31 0.31 15.26 -7.73
CA GLY A 31 1.10 15.85 -8.82
C GLY A 31 0.38 17.00 -9.51
N PHE A 32 -0.95 16.90 -9.67
CA PHE A 32 -1.80 17.97 -10.24
C PHE A 32 -1.87 19.24 -9.38
N ARG A 33 -1.43 19.19 -8.12
CA ARG A 33 -1.30 20.35 -7.20
C ARG A 33 0.14 20.82 -7.07
N MET A 34 0.97 20.58 -8.08
CA MET A 34 2.40 20.96 -8.10
C MET A 34 3.22 20.31 -6.96
N ALA A 35 2.82 19.16 -6.47
CA ALA A 35 3.68 18.34 -5.62
C ALA A 35 4.93 17.94 -6.39
N ARG A 36 6.08 18.04 -5.76
CA ARG A 36 7.41 17.78 -6.32
C ARG A 36 8.03 16.55 -5.65
N PRO A 37 7.61 15.33 -6.04
CA PRO A 37 8.18 14.10 -5.51
C PRO A 37 9.66 13.92 -5.87
N ASP A 38 10.09 14.50 -6.97
CA ASP A 38 11.47 14.52 -7.44
C ASP A 38 12.48 15.02 -6.39
N LEU A 39 12.07 15.95 -5.53
CA LEU A 39 12.92 16.44 -4.44
C LEU A 39 13.19 15.35 -3.39
N PHE A 40 12.22 14.52 -3.11
CA PHE A 40 12.35 13.39 -2.19
C PHE A 40 13.11 12.23 -2.85
N ILE A 41 12.80 11.95 -4.12
CA ILE A 41 13.50 10.94 -4.94
C ILE A 41 15.00 11.27 -5.00
N GLY A 42 15.35 12.51 -5.27
CA GLY A 42 16.76 12.93 -5.31
C GLY A 42 17.52 12.66 -4.00
N LYS A 43 16.86 12.78 -2.84
CA LYS A 43 17.44 12.40 -1.55
C LYS A 43 17.55 10.88 -1.41
N TYR A 44 16.49 10.15 -1.79
CA TYR A 44 16.47 8.70 -1.79
C TYR A 44 17.60 8.09 -2.61
N ASP A 45 17.91 8.67 -3.77
CA ASP A 45 18.96 8.20 -4.67
C ASP A 45 20.36 8.59 -4.21
N SER A 46 20.50 9.76 -3.56
CA SER A 46 21.80 10.31 -3.16
C SER A 46 22.25 9.92 -1.77
N TYR A 47 21.33 9.52 -0.89
CA TYR A 47 21.63 9.16 0.49
C TYR A 47 22.06 7.70 0.59
N ARG A 48 23.03 7.41 1.47
CA ARG A 48 23.44 6.05 1.76
C ARG A 48 22.31 5.27 2.42
N ARG A 49 22.01 4.09 1.91
CA ARG A 49 21.07 3.15 2.53
C ARG A 49 21.72 2.50 3.74
N LEU A 50 21.05 2.59 4.89
CA LEU A 50 21.49 1.96 6.14
C LEU A 50 20.67 0.70 6.42
N SER A 51 21.39 -0.35 6.85
CA SER A 51 20.79 -1.54 7.49
C SER A 51 20.67 -1.33 9.00
N CYS A 52 20.03 -2.24 9.71
CA CYS A 52 19.84 -2.13 11.16
C CYS A 52 21.14 -2.07 11.97
N ASP A 53 22.22 -2.65 11.42
CA ASP A 53 23.53 -2.75 12.07
C ASP A 53 24.54 -1.67 11.61
N ASP A 54 24.12 -0.81 10.66
CA ASP A 54 24.97 0.24 10.14
C ASP A 54 24.92 1.48 11.05
N GLU A 55 26.08 2.08 11.28
CA GLU A 55 26.19 3.42 11.86
C GLU A 55 26.16 4.50 10.76
N ALA A 56 25.48 5.60 11.05
CA ALA A 56 25.45 6.75 10.16
C ALA A 56 26.84 7.44 10.16
N ASP A 57 27.40 7.65 8.98
CA ASP A 57 28.64 8.39 8.82
C ASP A 57 28.37 9.91 8.90
N PRO A 58 29.01 10.62 9.85
CA PRO A 58 28.85 12.08 9.95
C PRO A 58 29.35 12.86 8.72
N GLU A 59 30.21 12.28 7.89
CA GLU A 59 30.74 12.94 6.70
C GLU A 59 29.86 12.78 5.46
N GLU A 60 28.90 11.85 5.48
CA GLU A 60 27.98 11.64 4.36
C GLU A 60 26.87 12.69 4.31
N ASN A 61 26.34 12.95 3.11
CA ASN A 61 25.28 13.96 2.88
C ASN A 61 23.93 13.63 3.55
N GLY A 62 23.75 12.41 4.01
CA GLY A 62 22.54 11.92 4.67
C GLY A 62 22.42 10.43 4.57
N SER A 63 21.55 9.87 5.39
CA SER A 63 21.29 8.44 5.44
C SER A 63 19.82 8.15 5.17
N CYS A 64 19.53 7.03 4.51
CA CYS A 64 18.19 6.58 4.17
C CYS A 64 17.93 5.21 4.79
N ILE A 65 16.81 5.07 5.49
CA ILE A 65 16.32 3.81 6.04
C ILE A 65 15.05 3.43 5.29
N LEU A 66 15.03 2.24 4.71
CA LEU A 66 13.87 1.73 4.00
C LEU A 66 12.93 1.01 4.97
N LEU A 67 11.69 1.50 5.07
CA LEU A 67 10.64 0.87 5.85
C LEU A 67 9.82 -0.06 4.94
N THR A 68 10.26 -1.29 4.79
CA THR A 68 9.65 -2.27 3.87
C THR A 68 8.57 -3.13 4.53
N ARG A 69 8.56 -3.24 5.87
CA ARG A 69 7.58 -4.06 6.60
C ARG A 69 6.26 -3.32 6.80
N ASN A 70 5.17 -3.97 6.41
CA ASN A 70 3.81 -3.50 6.62
C ASN A 70 3.18 -4.25 7.80
N PHE A 71 2.75 -3.50 8.82
CA PHE A 71 2.12 -4.03 10.03
C PHE A 71 0.60 -3.84 10.06
N ARG A 72 0.03 -3.27 9.00
CA ARG A 72 -1.39 -2.92 8.92
C ARG A 72 -2.21 -3.92 8.15
N SER A 73 -1.70 -4.35 7.00
CA SER A 73 -2.49 -5.08 6.01
C SER A 73 -2.19 -6.58 6.05
N GLU A 74 -3.20 -7.36 5.74
CA GLU A 74 -3.07 -8.80 5.54
C GLU A 74 -2.19 -9.12 4.33
N ILE A 75 -1.55 -10.29 4.38
CA ILE A 75 -0.56 -10.70 3.38
C ILE A 75 -1.14 -10.77 1.96
N ASN A 76 -2.38 -11.24 1.79
CA ASN A 76 -3.02 -11.34 0.49
C ASN A 76 -3.30 -9.98 -0.14
N VAL A 77 -3.63 -8.98 0.68
CA VAL A 77 -3.76 -7.58 0.23
C VAL A 77 -2.41 -7.05 -0.26
N LEU A 78 -1.34 -7.29 0.49
CA LEU A 78 0.01 -6.86 0.10
C LEU A 78 0.49 -7.55 -1.18
N ARG A 79 0.22 -8.84 -1.34
CA ARG A 79 0.51 -9.59 -2.56
C ARG A 79 -0.20 -9.00 -3.78
N THR A 80 -1.49 -8.73 -3.65
CA THR A 80 -2.29 -8.12 -4.73
C THR A 80 -1.73 -6.75 -5.10
N VAL A 81 -1.42 -5.92 -4.11
CA VAL A 81 -0.79 -4.62 -4.33
C VAL A 81 0.55 -4.78 -5.05
N ASN A 82 1.41 -5.67 -4.59
CA ASN A 82 2.71 -5.92 -5.21
C ASN A 82 2.58 -6.40 -6.68
N ILE A 83 1.63 -7.31 -6.97
CA ILE A 83 1.37 -7.79 -8.34
C ILE A 83 0.94 -6.65 -9.25
N ILE A 84 -0.02 -5.83 -8.80
CA ILE A 84 -0.54 -4.71 -9.60
C ILE A 84 0.55 -3.67 -9.83
N PHE A 85 1.24 -3.24 -8.77
CA PHE A 85 2.22 -2.17 -8.87
C PHE A 85 3.49 -2.60 -9.61
N SER A 86 3.91 -3.85 -9.52
CA SER A 86 5.03 -4.36 -10.34
C SER A 86 4.76 -4.30 -11.85
N GLN A 87 3.49 -4.23 -12.26
CA GLN A 87 3.11 -4.10 -13.67
C GLN A 87 2.83 -2.65 -14.08
N LEU A 88 2.39 -1.81 -13.17
CA LEU A 88 1.94 -0.45 -13.47
C LEU A 88 3.00 0.62 -13.17
N MET A 89 3.83 0.41 -12.15
CA MET A 89 4.85 1.39 -11.78
C MET A 89 6.15 1.08 -12.51
N MET A 90 6.41 1.88 -13.52
CA MET A 90 7.65 1.92 -14.28
C MET A 90 8.24 3.31 -14.17
N ASP A 91 9.55 3.44 -14.23
CA ASP A 91 10.27 4.73 -14.21
C ASP A 91 9.68 5.72 -15.24
N SER A 92 9.36 5.22 -16.44
CA SER A 92 8.78 6.02 -17.53
C SER A 92 7.37 6.57 -17.24
N VAL A 93 6.63 5.99 -16.29
CA VAL A 93 5.25 6.37 -15.97
C VAL A 93 5.14 7.12 -14.66
N GLY A 94 5.90 6.73 -13.65
CA GLY A 94 5.81 7.28 -12.30
C GLY A 94 7.12 7.86 -11.74
N GLY A 95 8.22 7.78 -12.49
CA GLY A 95 9.54 8.22 -12.03
C GLY A 95 10.12 7.35 -10.92
N ILE A 96 9.54 6.16 -10.67
CA ILE A 96 10.00 5.19 -9.69
C ILE A 96 9.77 3.80 -10.25
N GLU A 97 10.78 2.96 -10.19
CA GLU A 97 10.67 1.54 -10.46
C GLU A 97 10.17 0.80 -9.21
N TYR A 98 9.22 -0.12 -9.40
CA TYR A 98 8.72 -0.97 -8.32
C TYR A 98 9.61 -2.19 -8.18
N ASP A 99 10.81 -1.97 -7.64
CA ASP A 99 11.82 -2.99 -7.38
C ASP A 99 11.54 -3.77 -6.07
N ASP A 100 12.41 -4.69 -5.72
CA ASP A 100 12.29 -5.48 -4.49
C ASP A 100 12.36 -4.62 -3.22
N ALA A 101 13.04 -3.47 -3.27
CA ALA A 101 13.10 -2.53 -2.16
C ALA A 101 11.80 -1.71 -1.99
N ALA A 102 11.00 -1.57 -3.06
CA ALA A 102 9.71 -0.89 -3.05
C ALA A 102 8.56 -1.81 -2.65
N LYS A 103 8.72 -3.13 -2.75
CA LYS A 103 7.68 -4.11 -2.40
C LYS A 103 7.31 -4.05 -0.94
N LEU A 104 6.01 -4.23 -0.69
CA LEU A 104 5.45 -4.30 0.65
C LEU A 104 5.59 -5.71 1.21
N ASN A 105 6.25 -5.84 2.36
CA ASN A 105 6.44 -7.11 3.05
C ASN A 105 5.54 -7.21 4.28
N SER A 106 4.94 -8.37 4.51
CA SER A 106 4.15 -8.61 5.71
C SER A 106 5.06 -8.64 6.96
N ARG A 107 4.51 -8.22 8.10
CA ARG A 107 5.16 -8.39 9.41
C ARG A 107 5.48 -9.86 9.74
N PHE A 108 4.77 -10.79 9.14
CA PHE A 108 4.94 -12.23 9.33
C PHE A 108 5.93 -12.85 8.33
N ALA A 109 6.51 -12.06 7.43
CA ALA A 109 7.58 -12.56 6.58
C ALA A 109 8.77 -12.93 7.48
N VAL A 110 9.10 -14.22 7.51
CA VAL A 110 10.30 -14.71 8.19
C VAL A 110 11.49 -14.23 7.37
N ASP A 111 12.49 -13.64 8.01
CA ASP A 111 13.75 -13.26 7.39
C ASP A 111 14.47 -14.54 6.93
N GLY A 112 14.25 -14.94 5.71
CA GLY A 112 15.01 -16.00 5.02
C GLY A 112 15.92 -15.37 3.99
N GLU A 113 17.02 -16.01 3.67
CA GLU A 113 18.08 -15.55 2.75
C GLU A 113 17.60 -15.11 1.35
N ASN A 114 16.32 -15.20 1.06
CA ASN A 114 15.69 -14.84 -0.21
C ASN A 114 14.51 -13.88 -0.08
N GLY A 115 14.51 -12.97 0.92
CA GLY A 115 13.46 -11.95 1.06
C GLY A 115 12.06 -12.61 0.99
N GLY A 116 11.76 -13.49 1.93
CA GLY A 116 10.71 -14.48 1.86
C GLY A 116 9.37 -13.98 1.31
N LEU A 117 9.19 -14.17 0.02
CA LEU A 117 7.87 -14.37 -0.53
C LEU A 117 7.34 -15.64 0.16
N TYR A 118 6.35 -15.49 1.00
CA TYR A 118 5.62 -16.60 1.58
C TYR A 118 5.22 -17.56 0.46
N GLU A 119 5.78 -18.80 0.48
CA GLU A 119 5.46 -19.79 -0.52
C GLU A 119 4.00 -20.24 -0.35
N PRO A 120 3.24 -20.47 -1.45
CA PRO A 120 1.90 -21.00 -1.37
C PRO A 120 1.98 -22.45 -0.85
N GLY A 121 1.66 -22.67 0.39
CA GLY A 121 1.72 -23.99 1.03
C GLY A 121 1.78 -23.95 2.55
N ASP A 122 2.02 -22.83 3.16
CA ASP A 122 1.93 -22.70 4.61
C ASP A 122 0.46 -22.62 5.03
N SER A 123 0.01 -23.64 5.71
CA SER A 123 -1.38 -23.98 6.03
C SER A 123 -2.16 -22.93 6.85
N GLU A 124 -1.53 -21.86 7.29
CA GLU A 124 -2.20 -20.80 8.04
C GLU A 124 -2.79 -19.68 7.14
N CYS A 125 -2.47 -19.69 5.84
CA CYS A 125 -2.97 -18.68 4.89
C CYS A 125 -4.14 -19.16 4.00
N GLU A 126 -4.63 -20.39 4.17
CA GLU A 126 -5.70 -20.92 3.32
C GLU A 126 -7.06 -20.22 3.48
N GLN A 127 -7.20 -19.30 4.44
CA GLN A 127 -8.46 -18.58 4.70
C GLN A 127 -8.26 -17.06 4.91
N GLY A 128 -7.21 -16.47 4.39
CA GLY A 128 -7.04 -15.01 4.40
C GLY A 128 -8.01 -14.32 3.45
N PRO A 129 -8.26 -13.02 3.65
CA PRO A 129 -9.10 -12.24 2.76
C PRO A 129 -8.56 -12.29 1.33
N GLU A 130 -9.40 -12.63 0.39
CA GLU A 130 -9.09 -12.59 -1.03
C GLU A 130 -9.25 -11.16 -1.55
N SER A 131 -8.44 -10.81 -2.53
CA SER A 131 -8.63 -9.57 -3.28
C SER A 131 -9.39 -9.90 -4.54
N GLU A 132 -10.48 -9.18 -4.78
CA GLU A 132 -11.35 -9.36 -5.92
C GLU A 132 -11.28 -8.16 -6.86
N TYR A 133 -11.12 -8.41 -8.15
CA TYR A 133 -11.36 -7.42 -9.19
C TYR A 133 -12.68 -7.74 -9.89
N ILE A 134 -13.63 -6.81 -9.79
CA ILE A 134 -14.97 -7.01 -10.30
C ILE A 134 -15.23 -5.99 -11.40
N ARG A 135 -15.57 -6.49 -12.58
CA ARG A 135 -16.03 -5.70 -13.71
C ARG A 135 -17.54 -5.87 -13.86
N ILE A 136 -18.28 -4.80 -13.62
CA ILE A 136 -19.73 -4.78 -13.81
C ILE A 136 -20.02 -4.34 -15.24
N GLU A 137 -20.62 -5.21 -16.04
CA GLU A 137 -21.09 -4.87 -17.38
C GLU A 137 -22.55 -4.37 -17.32
N ASN A 138 -22.86 -3.33 -18.09
CA ASN A 138 -24.12 -2.56 -18.07
C ASN A 138 -25.41 -3.35 -18.38
N LYS A 139 -25.42 -4.69 -18.27
CA LYS A 139 -26.58 -5.55 -18.57
C LYS A 139 -26.64 -6.75 -17.64
N VAL A 140 -26.31 -6.56 -16.36
CA VAL A 140 -26.46 -7.65 -15.39
C VAL A 140 -27.93 -7.73 -15.01
N LYS A 141 -28.67 -8.61 -15.68
CA LYS A 141 -30.11 -8.82 -15.47
C LYS A 141 -30.48 -9.20 -14.02
N ASP A 142 -29.53 -9.79 -13.31
CA ASP A 142 -29.74 -10.20 -11.92
C ASP A 142 -29.72 -9.02 -10.94
N LEU A 143 -28.97 -7.94 -11.29
CA LEU A 143 -28.88 -6.73 -10.47
C LEU A 143 -29.90 -5.65 -10.88
N ASP A 144 -30.34 -5.66 -12.11
CA ASP A 144 -31.31 -4.71 -12.69
C ASP A 144 -32.22 -5.44 -13.68
N PRO A 145 -33.20 -6.24 -13.20
CA PRO A 145 -34.08 -7.04 -14.06
C PRO A 145 -34.85 -6.20 -15.06
N ASP A 146 -35.23 -5.00 -14.69
CA ASP A 146 -36.09 -4.11 -15.49
C ASP A 146 -35.27 -3.12 -16.35
N GLY A 147 -33.97 -3.04 -16.16
CA GLY A 147 -33.08 -2.10 -16.85
C GLY A 147 -33.35 -0.63 -16.48
N SER A 148 -33.84 -0.39 -15.27
CA SER A 148 -34.26 0.93 -14.79
C SER A 148 -33.16 1.69 -14.05
N TYR A 149 -32.10 0.99 -13.61
CA TYR A 149 -31.01 1.60 -12.84
C TYR A 149 -29.97 2.30 -13.73
N THR A 150 -29.45 3.37 -13.21
CA THR A 150 -28.22 3.99 -13.75
C THR A 150 -26.98 3.18 -13.35
N ASN A 151 -25.87 3.34 -14.07
CA ASN A 151 -24.64 2.60 -13.76
C ASN A 151 -24.19 2.73 -12.28
N PRO A 152 -24.20 3.93 -11.65
CA PRO A 152 -23.90 4.05 -10.23
C PRO A 152 -24.86 3.29 -9.30
N GLN A 153 -26.13 3.17 -9.68
CA GLN A 153 -27.13 2.41 -8.91
C GLN A 153 -26.87 0.91 -9.01
N VAL A 154 -26.53 0.39 -10.19
CA VAL A 154 -26.14 -1.01 -10.37
C VAL A 154 -24.89 -1.34 -9.54
N GLU A 155 -23.91 -0.46 -9.57
CA GLU A 155 -22.68 -0.59 -8.75
C GLU A 155 -23.03 -0.61 -7.25
N ALA A 156 -23.87 0.30 -6.78
CA ALA A 156 -24.30 0.36 -5.39
C ALA A 156 -25.05 -0.90 -4.94
N VAL A 157 -25.94 -1.44 -5.78
CA VAL A 157 -26.66 -2.70 -5.50
C VAL A 157 -25.68 -3.85 -5.41
N TYR A 158 -24.72 -3.93 -6.33
CA TYR A 158 -23.70 -4.97 -6.28
C TYR A 158 -22.87 -4.90 -4.99
N ILE A 159 -22.36 -3.71 -4.66
CA ILE A 159 -21.56 -3.50 -3.44
C ILE A 159 -22.37 -3.90 -2.20
N ALA A 160 -23.62 -3.49 -2.10
CA ALA A 160 -24.50 -3.84 -0.98
C ALA A 160 -24.71 -5.35 -0.85
N SER A 161 -24.98 -6.04 -1.96
CA SER A 161 -25.10 -7.50 -2.00
C SER A 161 -23.82 -8.19 -1.56
N ARG A 162 -22.66 -7.71 -2.05
CA ARG A 162 -21.37 -8.31 -1.69
C ARG A 162 -21.03 -8.11 -0.22
N ILE A 163 -21.33 -6.94 0.34
CA ILE A 163 -21.17 -6.66 1.77
C ILE A 163 -22.06 -7.61 2.59
N ASP A 164 -23.31 -7.80 2.20
CA ASP A 164 -24.22 -8.69 2.91
C ASP A 164 -23.73 -10.15 2.85
N GLU A 165 -23.23 -10.61 1.73
CA GLU A 165 -22.62 -11.94 1.58
C GLU A 165 -21.38 -12.12 2.49
N ILE A 166 -20.50 -11.12 2.57
CA ILE A 166 -19.33 -11.14 3.44
C ILE A 166 -19.73 -11.23 4.92
N VAL A 167 -20.78 -10.53 5.32
CA VAL A 167 -21.20 -10.44 6.73
C VAL A 167 -22.16 -11.57 7.10
N ASN A 168 -23.15 -11.88 6.26
CA ASN A 168 -24.27 -12.77 6.59
C ASN A 168 -24.31 -14.05 5.77
N GLY A 169 -23.47 -14.18 4.73
CA GLY A 169 -23.46 -15.33 3.84
C GLY A 169 -23.08 -16.65 4.53
N GLU A 170 -23.16 -17.75 3.77
CA GLU A 170 -22.83 -19.10 4.26
C GLU A 170 -21.35 -19.25 4.65
N SER A 171 -20.46 -18.47 4.01
CA SER A 171 -19.01 -18.43 4.29
C SER A 171 -18.59 -17.01 4.68
N PRO A 172 -18.95 -16.55 5.89
CA PRO A 172 -18.66 -15.19 6.31
C PRO A 172 -17.16 -14.96 6.49
N LEU A 173 -16.73 -13.74 6.22
CA LEU A 173 -15.35 -13.34 6.48
C LEU A 173 -15.07 -13.24 7.99
N TYR A 174 -13.87 -13.60 8.38
CA TYR A 174 -13.38 -13.43 9.75
C TYR A 174 -12.28 -12.37 9.79
N VAL A 175 -12.32 -11.52 10.80
CA VAL A 175 -11.33 -10.46 11.07
C VAL A 175 -10.64 -10.70 12.41
N GLY A 176 -9.41 -10.18 12.54
CA GLY A 176 -8.58 -10.38 13.72
C GLY A 176 -7.74 -11.67 13.67
N HIS A 177 -6.89 -11.87 14.68
CA HIS A 177 -5.96 -12.98 14.75
C HIS A 177 -6.03 -13.66 16.14
N GLY A 178 -5.73 -14.95 16.17
CA GLY A 178 -5.69 -15.70 17.43
C GLY A 178 -7.01 -15.63 18.21
N GLU A 179 -6.94 -15.27 19.47
CA GLU A 179 -8.11 -15.16 20.37
C GLU A 179 -9.06 -14.00 20.00
N ASP A 180 -8.55 -12.98 19.30
CA ASP A 180 -9.35 -11.83 18.84
C ASP A 180 -10.07 -12.08 17.52
N ARG A 181 -9.95 -13.28 16.94
CA ARG A 181 -10.58 -13.62 15.66
C ARG A 181 -12.09 -13.70 15.85
N ARG A 182 -12.81 -12.88 15.09
CA ARG A 182 -14.28 -12.83 15.08
C ARG A 182 -14.85 -12.71 13.68
N LYS A 183 -16.12 -13.01 13.55
CA LYS A 183 -16.86 -12.76 12.31
C LYS A 183 -16.84 -11.26 11.99
N ALA A 184 -16.69 -10.91 10.70
CA ALA A 184 -16.76 -9.53 10.24
C ALA A 184 -18.18 -8.97 10.46
N GLU A 185 -18.22 -7.69 10.79
CA GLU A 185 -19.44 -6.90 10.96
C GLU A 185 -19.44 -5.74 9.97
N TYR A 186 -20.57 -5.13 9.70
CA TYR A 186 -20.68 -3.98 8.79
C TYR A 186 -19.71 -2.83 9.12
N ARG A 187 -19.40 -2.63 10.40
CA ARG A 187 -18.43 -1.62 10.86
C ARG A 187 -16.97 -1.89 10.46
N ASP A 188 -16.65 -3.11 10.05
CA ASP A 188 -15.31 -3.50 9.62
C ASP A 188 -15.07 -3.21 8.13
N ILE A 189 -16.11 -2.79 7.42
CA ILE A 189 -16.08 -2.57 5.97
C ILE A 189 -16.08 -1.08 5.66
N VAL A 190 -15.21 -0.65 4.76
CA VAL A 190 -15.11 0.73 4.30
C VAL A 190 -15.23 0.76 2.79
N ILE A 191 -16.08 1.65 2.28
CA ILE A 191 -16.22 1.91 0.85
C ILE A 191 -15.44 3.20 0.55
N LEU A 192 -14.47 3.10 -0.36
CA LEU A 192 -13.71 4.26 -0.84
C LEU A 192 -14.22 4.63 -2.23
N LEU A 193 -14.71 5.84 -2.36
CA LEU A 193 -15.21 6.40 -3.62
C LEU A 193 -14.32 7.56 -4.06
N ARG A 194 -14.27 7.77 -5.38
CA ARG A 194 -13.55 8.88 -6.01
C ARG A 194 -14.49 10.05 -6.27
#